data_23e9b27efb25d7155662397a312c2515
#
_entry.id   23e9b27efb25d7155662397a312c2515
#
_cell.length_a   1.000
_cell.length_b   1.000
_cell.length_c   1.000
_cell.angle_alpha   90.00
_cell.angle_beta   90.00
_cell.angle_gamma   90.00
#
_symmetry.space_group_name_H-M   'P 1'
#
loop_
_entity.id
_entity.type
_entity.pdbx_description
1 polymer ?
#
loop_
_entity_poly.entity_id
_entity_poly.type
_entity_poly.pdbx_seq_one_letter_code
_entity_poly.pdbx_strand_id
1 'polypeptide(L)'
;SNMAPIRETLAAAIVDISRYRRAERFCDPMCGSGTFAIEAAFFASNTAPGLGRQFAAETWGQLPANSFSHARAEAKDKISRIPFEIFGYDIDRKTVALARENVKRAGFDGRIHIEAADVKDLCLPDERNNVIVCNPPYGERMSDLQSVREQTKLIGRVFASQPNSRSYVISSSETFERDYGQKVRKKRKLYNGMIKTCLYQYFE
;
A
#
# COMPACT_ATOMS: atom_id res chain seq x y z
N SER A 1 4.30 10.67 14.97
CA SER A 1 3.04 9.92 14.91
C SER A 1 3.33 8.46 15.22
N ASN A 2 2.78 7.93 16.32
CA ASN A 2 2.89 6.52 16.70
C ASN A 2 1.80 5.70 15.99
N MET A 3 1.72 5.79 14.68
CA MET A 3 0.89 4.84 13.93
C MET A 3 1.62 3.50 13.86
N ALA A 4 0.95 2.43 14.28
CA ALA A 4 1.46 1.09 13.99
C ALA A 4 1.51 0.91 12.45
N PRO A 5 2.68 0.69 11.86
CA PRO A 5 2.79 0.50 10.41
C PRO A 5 1.91 -0.68 10.00
N ILE A 6 1.36 -0.60 8.79
CA ILE A 6 0.63 -1.74 8.25
C ILE A 6 1.61 -2.90 8.03
N ARG A 7 1.19 -4.11 8.38
CA ARG A 7 2.00 -5.32 8.15
C ARG A 7 2.07 -5.62 6.65
N GLU A 8 3.23 -6.05 6.18
CA GLU A 8 3.48 -6.34 4.77
C GLU A 8 2.48 -7.35 4.20
N THR A 9 2.19 -8.43 4.93
CA THR A 9 1.21 -9.44 4.51
C THR A 9 -0.20 -8.89 4.37
N LEU A 10 -0.60 -7.93 5.22
CA LEU A 10 -1.88 -7.25 5.10
C LEU A 10 -1.89 -6.28 3.92
N ALA A 11 -0.79 -5.56 3.71
CA ALA A 11 -0.63 -4.67 2.56
C ALA A 11 -0.69 -5.44 1.25
N ALA A 12 0.04 -6.56 1.13
CA ALA A 12 -0.03 -7.46 -0.02
C ALA A 12 -1.46 -7.95 -0.29
N ALA A 13 -2.19 -8.37 0.74
CA ALA A 13 -3.58 -8.79 0.61
C ALA A 13 -4.50 -7.65 0.14
N ILE A 14 -4.28 -6.41 0.58
CA ILE A 14 -5.05 -5.24 0.13
C ILE A 14 -4.71 -4.89 -1.32
N VAL A 15 -3.46 -4.98 -1.73
CA VAL A 15 -3.05 -4.80 -3.14
C VAL A 15 -3.75 -5.83 -4.03
N ASP A 16 -3.78 -7.11 -3.63
CA ASP A 16 -4.50 -8.16 -4.36
C ASP A 16 -6.02 -7.87 -4.42
N ILE A 17 -6.65 -7.50 -3.29
CA ILE A 17 -8.07 -7.12 -3.22
C ILE A 17 -8.36 -5.92 -4.13
N SER A 18 -7.43 -4.98 -4.26
CA SER A 18 -7.58 -3.81 -5.14
C SER A 18 -7.61 -4.18 -6.62
N ARG A 19 -7.21 -5.42 -6.95
CA ARG A 19 -7.08 -5.89 -8.33
C ARG A 19 -6.18 -4.99 -9.17
N TYR A 20 -5.17 -4.41 -8.54
CA TYR A 20 -4.18 -3.60 -9.23
C TYR A 20 -3.53 -4.40 -10.37
N ARG A 21 -3.41 -3.77 -11.53
CA ARG A 21 -2.75 -4.33 -12.69
C ARG A 21 -1.57 -3.45 -13.09
N ARG A 22 -0.48 -4.02 -13.48
CA ARG A 22 0.74 -3.32 -13.88
C ARG A 22 0.53 -2.20 -14.92
N ALA A 23 -0.47 -2.32 -15.78
CA ALA A 23 -0.80 -1.29 -16.78
C ALA A 23 -1.47 -0.05 -16.17
N GLU A 24 -1.89 -0.13 -14.93
CA GLU A 24 -2.52 0.97 -14.19
C GLU A 24 -1.46 1.72 -13.37
N ARG A 25 -1.81 2.93 -12.93
CA ARG A 25 -1.01 3.67 -11.95
C ARG A 25 -1.45 3.29 -10.53
N PHE A 26 -0.50 2.95 -9.69
CA PHE A 26 -0.74 2.75 -8.26
C PHE A 26 -0.29 3.98 -7.47
N CYS A 27 -1.10 4.44 -6.55
CA CYS A 27 -0.80 5.59 -5.71
C CYS A 27 -1.16 5.33 -4.25
N ASP A 28 -0.19 5.53 -3.35
CA ASP A 28 -0.41 5.65 -1.91
C ASP A 28 -0.11 7.09 -1.47
N PRO A 29 -1.14 7.94 -1.33
CA PRO A 29 -0.96 9.36 -1.05
C PRO A 29 -0.63 9.69 0.41
N MET A 30 -0.50 8.69 1.28
CA MET A 30 -0.08 8.80 2.69
C MET A 30 0.79 7.59 3.05
N CYS A 31 1.89 7.43 2.29
CA CYS A 31 2.59 6.15 2.17
C CYS A 31 3.36 5.72 3.43
N GLY A 32 3.58 6.62 4.38
CA GLY A 32 4.33 6.27 5.59
C GLY A 32 5.69 5.64 5.24
N SER A 33 5.93 4.43 5.69
CA SER A 33 7.14 3.66 5.41
C SER A 33 7.24 3.09 3.97
N GLY A 34 6.25 3.33 3.12
CA GLY A 34 6.22 2.87 1.73
C GLY A 34 5.72 1.43 1.53
N THR A 35 5.11 0.83 2.55
CA THR A 35 4.74 -0.60 2.52
C THR A 35 3.81 -0.96 1.37
N PHE A 36 2.73 -0.20 1.13
CA PHE A 36 1.84 -0.46 0.00
C PHE A 36 2.53 -0.32 -1.35
N ALA A 37 3.36 0.71 -1.52
CA ALA A 37 4.09 0.93 -2.77
C ALA A 37 5.08 -0.22 -3.06
N ILE A 38 5.76 -0.73 -2.03
CA ILE A 38 6.67 -1.87 -2.14
C ILE A 38 5.91 -3.15 -2.49
N GLU A 39 4.80 -3.45 -1.80
CA GLU A 39 3.99 -4.64 -2.10
C GLU A 39 3.37 -4.58 -3.50
N ALA A 40 2.91 -3.39 -3.94
CA ALA A 40 2.46 -3.19 -5.31
C ALA A 40 3.56 -3.45 -6.34
N ALA A 41 4.81 -3.10 -6.04
CA ALA A 41 5.95 -3.36 -6.92
C ALA A 41 6.32 -4.84 -6.97
N PHE A 42 6.28 -5.56 -5.86
CA PHE A 42 6.41 -7.02 -5.85
C PHE A 42 5.35 -7.67 -6.73
N PHE A 43 4.10 -7.23 -6.61
CA PHE A 43 2.98 -7.71 -7.42
C PHE A 43 3.17 -7.39 -8.91
N ALA A 44 3.44 -6.13 -9.25
CA ALA A 44 3.61 -5.66 -10.64
C ALA A 44 4.78 -6.32 -11.35
N SER A 45 5.89 -6.57 -10.64
CA SER A 45 7.08 -7.21 -11.20
C SER A 45 7.05 -8.73 -11.13
N ASN A 46 6.01 -9.33 -10.55
CA ASN A 46 5.96 -10.76 -10.24
C ASN A 46 7.21 -11.24 -9.47
N THR A 47 7.69 -10.42 -8.54
CA THR A 47 8.86 -10.73 -7.72
C THR A 47 8.41 -11.36 -6.42
N ALA A 48 8.91 -12.55 -6.11
CA ALA A 48 8.60 -13.22 -4.85
C ALA A 48 9.28 -12.48 -3.67
N PRO A 49 8.54 -12.02 -2.65
CA PRO A 49 9.10 -11.28 -1.52
C PRO A 49 10.15 -12.05 -0.72
N GLY A 50 10.09 -13.38 -0.80
CA GLY A 50 11.01 -14.29 -0.13
C GLY A 50 12.39 -14.47 -0.78
N LEU A 51 12.64 -13.91 -1.97
CA LEU A 51 13.89 -14.15 -2.71
C LEU A 51 15.16 -13.73 -1.96
N GLY A 52 15.10 -12.63 -1.22
CA GLY A 52 16.22 -12.11 -0.41
C GLY A 52 16.25 -12.63 1.03
N ARG A 53 15.39 -13.57 1.39
CA ARG A 53 15.27 -14.08 2.77
C ARG A 53 15.83 -15.49 2.90
N GLN A 54 16.33 -15.80 4.09
CA GLN A 54 16.55 -17.17 4.53
C GLN A 54 15.33 -17.66 5.32
N PHE A 55 14.99 -18.92 5.17
CA PHE A 55 13.89 -19.57 5.86
C PHE A 55 14.44 -20.62 6.83
N ALA A 56 13.88 -20.69 8.02
CA ALA A 56 14.28 -21.72 9.01
C ALA A 56 14.19 -23.15 8.42
N ALA A 57 13.23 -23.38 7.52
CA ALA A 57 13.08 -24.66 6.85
C ALA A 57 14.25 -25.06 5.92
N GLU A 58 15.14 -24.13 5.58
CA GLU A 58 16.34 -24.45 4.77
C GLU A 58 17.33 -25.35 5.52
N THR A 59 17.26 -25.34 6.86
CA THR A 59 18.10 -26.17 7.73
C THR A 59 17.45 -27.50 8.13
N TRP A 60 16.21 -27.76 7.69
CA TRP A 60 15.51 -29.00 8.03
C TRP A 60 16.00 -30.13 7.15
N GLY A 61 16.55 -31.18 7.79
CA GLY A 61 17.11 -32.34 7.09
C GLY A 61 16.09 -33.22 6.35
N GLN A 62 14.80 -32.88 6.41
CA GLN A 62 13.71 -33.58 5.74
C GLN A 62 13.49 -33.15 4.30
N LEU A 63 14.07 -32.01 3.88
CA LEU A 63 13.94 -31.49 2.53
C LEU A 63 15.18 -31.81 1.70
N PRO A 64 15.02 -32.08 0.39
CA PRO A 64 16.17 -32.21 -0.50
C PRO A 64 17.05 -30.96 -0.45
N ALA A 65 18.36 -31.12 -0.41
CA ALA A 65 19.34 -30.06 -0.18
C ALA A 65 19.24 -28.88 -1.18
N ASN A 66 18.74 -29.13 -2.37
CA ASN A 66 18.61 -28.14 -3.46
C ASN A 66 17.21 -27.54 -3.61
N SER A 67 16.24 -27.89 -2.74
CA SER A 67 14.85 -27.45 -2.88
C SER A 67 14.71 -25.93 -2.91
N PHE A 68 15.37 -25.23 -1.99
CA PHE A 68 15.30 -23.78 -1.89
C PHE A 68 16.07 -23.07 -3.01
N SER A 69 17.20 -23.61 -3.44
CA SER A 69 17.96 -23.06 -4.57
C SER A 69 17.17 -23.17 -5.90
N HIS A 70 16.53 -24.31 -6.14
CA HIS A 70 15.65 -24.49 -7.29
C HIS A 70 14.45 -23.56 -7.24
N ALA A 71 13.75 -23.47 -6.11
CA ALA A 71 12.61 -22.57 -5.94
C ALA A 71 12.99 -21.09 -6.15
N ARG A 72 14.17 -20.67 -5.67
CA ARG A 72 14.68 -19.32 -5.91
C ARG A 72 15.05 -19.08 -7.36
N ALA A 73 15.64 -20.05 -8.06
CA ALA A 73 15.95 -19.94 -9.48
C ALA A 73 14.64 -19.78 -10.28
N GLU A 74 13.67 -20.67 -10.08
CA GLU A 74 12.36 -20.58 -10.72
C GLU A 74 11.66 -19.23 -10.45
N ALA A 75 11.68 -18.74 -9.20
CA ALA A 75 11.08 -17.47 -8.86
C ALA A 75 11.80 -16.28 -9.53
N LYS A 76 13.14 -16.34 -9.68
CA LYS A 76 13.91 -15.32 -10.40
C LYS A 76 13.58 -15.29 -11.90
N ASP A 77 13.40 -16.45 -12.51
CA ASP A 77 13.06 -16.56 -13.93
C ASP A 77 11.66 -15.98 -14.24
N LYS A 78 10.78 -15.95 -13.25
CA LYS A 78 9.43 -15.37 -13.37
C LYS A 78 9.37 -13.86 -13.18
N ILE A 79 10.46 -13.19 -12.79
CA ILE A 79 10.46 -11.75 -12.58
C ILE A 79 10.23 -11.01 -13.89
N SER A 80 9.20 -10.16 -13.89
CA SER A 80 8.89 -9.29 -15.03
C SER A 80 9.70 -8.01 -14.99
N ARG A 81 10.35 -7.67 -16.12
CA ARG A 81 11.07 -6.40 -16.29
C ARG A 81 10.22 -5.31 -16.94
N ILE A 82 8.95 -5.60 -17.24
CA ILE A 82 8.04 -4.61 -17.84
C ILE A 82 7.86 -3.44 -16.87
N PRO A 83 7.94 -2.18 -17.35
CA PRO A 83 7.74 -1.00 -16.52
C PRO A 83 6.36 -0.98 -15.83
N PHE A 84 6.31 -0.34 -14.69
CA PHE A 84 5.09 -0.05 -13.93
C PHE A 84 5.19 1.37 -13.34
N GLU A 85 4.05 1.95 -13.00
CA GLU A 85 3.98 3.27 -12.38
C GLU A 85 3.43 3.16 -10.96
N ILE A 86 4.28 3.41 -9.97
CA ILE A 86 3.94 3.37 -8.55
C ILE A 86 4.45 4.63 -7.87
N PHE A 87 3.54 5.32 -7.19
CA PHE A 87 3.80 6.56 -6.48
C PHE A 87 3.42 6.42 -5.01
N GLY A 88 4.26 6.97 -4.14
CA GLY A 88 3.98 7.15 -2.73
C GLY A 88 4.24 8.58 -2.32
N TYR A 89 3.31 9.16 -1.59
CA TYR A 89 3.43 10.52 -1.06
C TYR A 89 3.27 10.51 0.45
N ASP A 90 3.98 11.39 1.12
CA ASP A 90 3.78 11.67 2.54
C ASP A 90 4.13 13.13 2.81
N ILE A 91 3.43 13.78 3.73
CA ILE A 91 3.69 15.17 4.07
C ILE A 91 4.99 15.32 4.87
N ASP A 92 5.38 14.29 5.63
CA ASP A 92 6.59 14.32 6.45
C ASP A 92 7.83 13.87 5.66
N ARG A 93 8.74 14.80 5.44
CA ARG A 93 10.01 14.56 4.73
C ARG A 93 10.88 13.48 5.38
N LYS A 94 10.81 13.31 6.71
CA LYS A 94 11.56 12.25 7.41
C LYS A 94 10.97 10.88 7.08
N THR A 95 9.67 10.79 7.06
CA THR A 95 8.93 9.59 6.66
C THR A 95 9.22 9.24 5.20
N VAL A 96 9.26 10.23 4.30
CA VAL A 96 9.66 10.04 2.88
C VAL A 96 11.08 9.49 2.76
N ALA A 97 12.02 10.00 3.54
CA ALA A 97 13.40 9.48 3.54
C ALA A 97 13.45 8.01 3.96
N LEU A 98 12.72 7.65 5.04
CA LEU A 98 12.58 6.25 5.48
C LEU A 98 11.94 5.36 4.39
N ALA A 99 10.88 5.83 3.75
CA ALA A 99 10.22 5.09 2.67
C ALA A 99 11.18 4.82 1.50
N ARG A 100 11.98 5.81 1.10
CA ARG A 100 13.01 5.65 0.04
C ARG A 100 14.07 4.61 0.42
N GLU A 101 14.51 4.59 1.67
CA GLU A 101 15.43 3.56 2.15
C GLU A 101 14.80 2.16 2.11
N ASN A 102 13.53 2.04 2.48
CA ASN A 102 12.81 0.77 2.42
C ASN A 102 12.63 0.30 0.97
N VAL A 103 12.29 1.21 0.05
CA VAL A 103 12.21 0.93 -1.39
C VAL A 103 13.53 0.41 -1.93
N LYS A 104 14.65 1.05 -1.56
CA LYS A 104 16.00 0.62 -1.93
C LYS A 104 16.33 -0.76 -1.37
N ARG A 105 16.05 -1.01 -0.07
CA ARG A 105 16.24 -2.33 0.55
C ARG A 105 15.41 -3.44 -0.11
N ALA A 106 14.21 -3.11 -0.59
CA ALA A 106 13.35 -4.03 -1.32
C ALA A 106 13.80 -4.27 -2.78
N GLY A 107 14.84 -3.57 -3.27
CA GLY A 107 15.37 -3.73 -4.61
C GLY A 107 14.61 -2.97 -5.70
N PHE A 108 13.82 -1.95 -5.34
CA PHE A 108 13.02 -1.14 -6.27
C PHE A 108 13.52 0.30 -6.40
N ASP A 109 14.78 0.56 -6.06
CA ASP A 109 15.39 1.88 -6.23
C ASP A 109 15.25 2.37 -7.67
N GLY A 110 14.80 3.63 -7.85
CA GLY A 110 14.53 4.21 -9.15
C GLY A 110 13.29 3.65 -9.89
N ARG A 111 12.56 2.69 -9.30
CA ARG A 111 11.35 2.10 -9.91
C ARG A 111 10.05 2.50 -9.22
N ILE A 112 10.12 2.97 -7.98
CA ILE A 112 8.99 3.52 -7.20
C ILE A 112 9.30 4.99 -6.95
N HIS A 113 8.33 5.86 -7.21
CA HIS A 113 8.47 7.30 -6.97
C HIS A 113 7.92 7.63 -5.58
N ILE A 114 8.80 8.05 -4.66
CA ILE A 114 8.42 8.48 -3.31
C ILE A 114 8.76 9.96 -3.14
N GLU A 115 7.76 10.79 -2.84
CA GLU A 115 7.92 12.23 -2.76
C GLU A 115 7.19 12.84 -1.56
N ALA A 116 7.70 14.01 -1.11
CA ALA A 116 7.04 14.78 -0.06
C ALA A 116 5.93 15.64 -0.69
N ALA A 117 4.68 15.31 -0.37
CA ALA A 117 3.52 16.07 -0.83
C ALA A 117 2.35 15.96 0.16
N ASP A 118 1.50 16.98 0.18
CA ASP A 118 0.26 16.95 0.94
C ASP A 118 -0.84 16.28 0.10
N VAL A 119 -1.61 15.40 0.71
CA VAL A 119 -2.71 14.70 0.05
C VAL A 119 -3.76 15.64 -0.55
N LYS A 120 -3.91 16.84 -0.03
CA LYS A 120 -4.82 17.86 -0.58
C LYS A 120 -4.44 18.31 -1.99
N ASP A 121 -3.16 18.21 -2.34
CA ASP A 121 -2.59 18.64 -3.62
C ASP A 121 -2.50 17.45 -4.62
N LEU A 122 -3.05 16.28 -4.27
CA LEU A 122 -3.03 15.10 -5.13
C LEU A 122 -3.74 15.38 -6.45
N CYS A 123 -3.01 15.21 -7.55
CA CYS A 123 -3.52 15.33 -8.91
C CYS A 123 -2.97 14.17 -9.74
N LEU A 124 -3.83 13.22 -10.07
CA LEU A 124 -3.47 12.06 -10.89
C LEU A 124 -3.85 12.33 -12.35
N PRO A 125 -2.99 11.97 -13.30
CA PRO A 125 -3.31 12.08 -14.72
C PRO A 125 -4.47 11.15 -15.12
N ASP A 126 -5.15 11.46 -16.20
CA ASP A 126 -6.34 10.75 -16.71
C ASP A 126 -6.04 9.76 -17.85
N GLU A 127 -4.80 9.70 -18.35
CA GLU A 127 -4.41 8.81 -19.45
C GLU A 127 -4.47 7.31 -19.08
N ARG A 128 -4.57 7.00 -17.81
CA ARG A 128 -4.61 5.62 -17.29
C ARG A 128 -5.57 5.49 -16.12
N ASN A 129 -5.99 4.26 -15.88
CA ASN A 129 -6.70 3.94 -14.64
C ASN A 129 -5.77 4.12 -13.43
N ASN A 130 -6.28 4.75 -12.39
CA ASN A 130 -5.59 5.02 -11.15
C ASN A 130 -6.14 4.15 -10.03
N VAL A 131 -5.25 3.49 -9.29
CA VAL A 131 -5.58 2.70 -8.09
C VAL A 131 -5.02 3.40 -6.89
N ILE A 132 -5.87 3.97 -6.07
CA ILE A 132 -5.47 4.64 -4.83
C ILE A 132 -5.65 3.67 -3.68
N VAL A 133 -4.57 3.40 -2.93
CA VAL A 133 -4.62 2.60 -1.70
C VAL A 133 -4.04 3.44 -0.57
N CYS A 134 -4.77 3.57 0.52
CA CYS A 134 -4.39 4.50 1.58
C CYS A 134 -4.65 3.92 2.97
N ASN A 135 -3.69 4.14 3.88
CA ASN A 135 -3.80 3.88 5.31
C ASN A 135 -3.66 5.21 6.08
N PRO A 136 -4.72 6.03 6.15
CA PRO A 136 -4.65 7.32 6.85
C PRO A 136 -4.51 7.12 8.37
N PRO A 137 -4.01 8.14 9.11
CA PRO A 137 -3.95 8.09 10.57
C PRO A 137 -5.34 7.89 11.19
N TYR A 138 -5.43 7.04 12.21
CA TYR A 138 -6.71 6.69 12.85
C TYR A 138 -7.06 7.57 14.05
N GLY A 139 -6.09 8.29 14.64
CA GLY A 139 -6.24 9.07 15.88
C GLY A 139 -6.39 8.16 17.11
N GLU A 140 -5.37 8.11 17.94
CA GLU A 140 -5.38 7.28 19.16
C GLU A 140 -5.90 8.03 20.39
N ARG A 141 -6.02 9.37 20.31
CA ARG A 141 -6.44 10.23 21.42
C ARG A 141 -7.74 10.96 21.11
N MET A 142 -8.54 11.23 22.13
CA MET A 142 -9.79 12.00 21.98
C MET A 142 -9.54 13.41 21.39
N SER A 143 -8.39 14.03 21.71
CA SER A 143 -7.96 15.31 21.11
C SER A 143 -7.77 15.26 19.60
N ASP A 144 -7.48 14.07 19.05
CA ASP A 144 -7.14 13.90 17.65
C ASP A 144 -8.37 13.56 16.78
N LEU A 145 -9.51 13.23 17.41
CA LEU A 145 -10.72 12.78 16.70
C LEU A 145 -11.27 13.81 15.71
N GLN A 146 -11.24 15.10 16.07
CA GLN A 146 -11.72 16.14 15.17
C GLN A 146 -10.78 16.29 13.96
N SER A 147 -9.48 16.30 14.20
CA SER A 147 -8.46 16.34 13.13
C SER A 147 -8.57 15.14 12.18
N VAL A 148 -8.77 13.95 12.73
CA VAL A 148 -8.96 12.72 11.93
C VAL A 148 -10.24 12.80 11.09
N ARG A 149 -11.33 13.32 11.63
CA ARG A 149 -12.58 13.52 10.86
C ARG A 149 -12.39 14.52 9.72
N GLU A 150 -11.72 15.64 9.98
CA GLU A 150 -11.44 16.65 8.95
C GLU A 150 -10.57 16.07 7.85
N GLN A 151 -9.52 15.32 8.23
CA GLN A 151 -8.66 14.61 7.28
C GLN A 151 -9.44 13.55 6.49
N THR A 152 -10.32 12.78 7.14
CA THR A 152 -11.17 11.79 6.47
C THR A 152 -12.08 12.45 5.44
N LYS A 153 -12.69 13.60 5.76
CA LYS A 153 -13.49 14.39 4.81
C LYS A 153 -12.66 14.92 3.64
N LEU A 154 -11.43 15.36 3.94
CA LEU A 154 -10.52 15.86 2.92
C LEU A 154 -10.16 14.76 1.92
N ILE A 155 -9.70 13.59 2.39
CA ILE A 155 -9.33 12.49 1.50
C ILE A 155 -10.53 11.98 0.71
N GLY A 156 -11.74 11.96 1.28
CA GLY A 156 -12.96 11.60 0.58
C GLY A 156 -13.24 12.50 -0.63
N ARG A 157 -13.08 13.82 -0.46
CA ARG A 157 -13.24 14.79 -1.55
C ARG A 157 -12.12 14.67 -2.60
N VAL A 158 -10.86 14.59 -2.12
CA VAL A 158 -9.69 14.51 -3.00
C VAL A 158 -9.73 13.24 -3.85
N PHE A 159 -10.03 12.08 -3.26
CA PHE A 159 -10.04 10.83 -4.02
C PHE A 159 -11.22 10.76 -5.01
N ALA A 160 -12.37 11.33 -4.64
CA ALA A 160 -13.52 11.42 -5.54
C ALA A 160 -13.27 12.32 -6.76
N SER A 161 -12.37 13.31 -6.66
CA SER A 161 -12.03 14.20 -7.77
C SER A 161 -10.97 13.63 -8.72
N GLN A 162 -10.34 12.50 -8.38
CA GLN A 162 -9.30 11.93 -9.23
C GLN A 162 -9.91 11.21 -10.44
N PRO A 163 -9.45 11.51 -11.66
CA PRO A 163 -10.00 10.91 -12.87
C PRO A 163 -9.66 9.41 -12.95
N ASN A 164 -10.57 8.64 -13.54
CA ASN A 164 -10.38 7.21 -13.82
C ASN A 164 -9.82 6.43 -12.61
N SER A 165 -10.32 6.75 -11.40
CA SER A 165 -9.77 6.22 -10.17
C SER A 165 -10.72 5.29 -9.43
N ARG A 166 -10.15 4.31 -8.75
CA ARG A 166 -10.79 3.56 -7.68
C ARG A 166 -9.94 3.62 -6.44
N SER A 167 -10.58 3.75 -5.27
CA SER A 167 -9.86 3.92 -4.02
C SER A 167 -10.21 2.85 -2.99
N TYR A 168 -9.20 2.48 -2.22
CA TYR A 168 -9.23 1.48 -1.18
C TYR A 168 -8.61 2.08 0.07
N VAL A 169 -9.42 2.31 1.09
CA VAL A 169 -8.95 2.97 2.32
C VAL A 169 -9.17 2.04 3.50
N ILE A 170 -8.10 1.75 4.24
CA ILE A 170 -8.19 0.98 5.48
C ILE A 170 -8.33 1.95 6.67
N SER A 171 -9.27 1.70 7.55
CA SER A 171 -9.46 2.49 8.77
C SER A 171 -10.02 1.66 9.92
N SER A 172 -9.65 2.01 11.14
CA SER A 172 -10.26 1.48 12.37
C SER A 172 -11.39 2.37 12.91
N SER A 173 -11.61 3.55 12.32
CA SER A 173 -12.65 4.48 12.77
C SER A 173 -14.05 3.95 12.45
N GLU A 174 -14.91 3.89 13.46
CA GLU A 174 -16.32 3.48 13.30
C GLU A 174 -17.14 4.51 12.51
N THR A 175 -16.70 5.77 12.50
CA THR A 175 -17.38 6.87 11.81
C THR A 175 -16.85 7.13 10.42
N PHE A 176 -15.83 6.35 9.97
CA PHE A 176 -15.09 6.59 8.74
C PHE A 176 -16.00 6.79 7.52
N GLU A 177 -16.96 5.89 7.28
CA GLU A 177 -17.83 5.95 6.10
C GLU A 177 -18.67 7.23 6.05
N ARG A 178 -19.20 7.64 7.22
CA ARG A 178 -19.95 8.90 7.33
C ARG A 178 -19.06 10.11 7.08
N ASP A 179 -17.86 10.10 7.66
CA ASP A 179 -16.94 11.24 7.61
C ASP A 179 -16.25 11.34 6.23
N TYR A 180 -16.05 10.22 5.53
CA TYR A 180 -15.52 10.18 4.17
C TYR A 180 -16.48 10.78 3.12
N GLY A 181 -17.78 10.68 3.36
CA GLY A 181 -18.80 11.36 2.57
C GLY A 181 -19.11 10.76 1.20
N GLN A 182 -18.58 9.56 0.90
CA GLN A 182 -18.84 8.83 -0.33
C GLN A 182 -19.57 7.52 -0.02
N LYS A 183 -20.45 7.07 -0.93
CA LYS A 183 -21.11 5.78 -0.79
C LYS A 183 -20.12 4.65 -1.06
N VAL A 184 -19.84 3.86 -0.02
CA VAL A 184 -18.95 2.70 -0.17
C VAL A 184 -19.63 1.61 -1.02
N ARG A 185 -18.87 1.02 -1.93
CA ARG A 185 -19.35 -0.12 -2.74
C ARG A 185 -19.20 -1.45 -2.02
N LYS A 186 -18.09 -1.61 -1.30
CA LYS A 186 -17.81 -2.86 -0.56
C LYS A 186 -16.98 -2.57 0.69
N LYS A 187 -17.26 -3.33 1.75
CA LYS A 187 -16.47 -3.30 2.99
C LYS A 187 -15.93 -4.68 3.30
N ARG A 188 -14.68 -4.73 3.80
CA ARG A 188 -14.09 -5.95 4.35
C ARG A 188 -13.53 -5.70 5.73
N LYS A 189 -13.93 -6.51 6.69
CA LYS A 189 -13.33 -6.55 8.02
C LYS A 189 -11.95 -7.20 7.92
N LEU A 190 -10.93 -6.52 8.44
CA LEU A 190 -9.54 -6.96 8.46
C LEU A 190 -8.95 -6.71 9.85
N TYR A 191 -7.75 -7.21 10.07
CA TYR A 191 -7.00 -6.99 11.31
C TYR A 191 -5.57 -6.58 10.99
N ASN A 192 -5.13 -5.43 11.50
CA ASN A 192 -3.72 -5.04 11.50
C ASN A 192 -3.12 -5.37 12.86
N GLY A 193 -2.53 -6.56 12.99
CA GLY A 193 -2.18 -7.12 14.28
C GLY A 193 -3.44 -7.38 15.13
N MET A 194 -3.53 -6.73 16.29
CA MET A 194 -4.70 -6.81 17.18
C MET A 194 -5.77 -5.74 16.87
N ILE A 195 -5.46 -4.79 16.01
CA ILE A 195 -6.37 -3.69 15.68
C ILE A 195 -7.39 -4.16 14.65
N LYS A 196 -8.66 -4.15 15.04
CA LYS A 196 -9.77 -4.37 14.10
C LYS A 196 -9.89 -3.18 13.16
N THR A 197 -9.85 -3.44 11.87
CA THR A 197 -9.96 -2.44 10.81
C THR A 197 -11.02 -2.82 9.79
N CYS A 198 -11.37 -1.89 8.94
CA CYS A 198 -12.23 -2.13 7.79
C CYS A 198 -11.57 -1.55 6.54
N LEU A 199 -11.54 -2.33 5.46
CA LEU A 199 -11.17 -1.85 4.13
C LEU A 199 -12.44 -1.36 3.43
N TYR A 200 -12.49 -0.08 3.17
CA TYR A 200 -13.54 0.59 2.41
C TYR A 200 -13.14 0.69 0.94
N GLN A 201 -14.01 0.26 0.04
CA GLN A 201 -13.71 0.13 -1.38
C GLN A 201 -14.66 1.00 -2.19
N TYR A 202 -14.11 1.92 -2.97
CA TYR A 202 -14.83 2.88 -3.80
C TYR A 202 -14.41 2.68 -5.26
N PHE A 203 -15.32 2.20 -6.07
CA PHE A 203 -15.17 1.96 -7.51
C PHE A 203 -16.55 1.99 -8.17
N GLU A 204 -16.60 2.21 -9.46
CA GLU A 204 -17.81 2.12 -10.27
C GLU A 204 -18.29 0.68 -10.50
#